data_4d4b27e91b21a0f91373c48298bf9df5
#
_entry.id   4d4b27e91b21a0f91373c48298bf9df5
#
_cell.length_a   1.000
_cell.length_b   1.000
_cell.length_c   1.000
_cell.angle_alpha   90.00
_cell.angle_beta   90.00
_cell.angle_gamma   90.00
#
_symmetry.space_group_name_H-M   'P 1'
#
loop_
_entity.id
_entity.type
_entity.pdbx_description
1 polymer ?
#
loop_
_entity_poly.entity_id
_entity_poly.type
_entity_poly.pdbx_seq_one_letter_code
_entity_poly.pdbx_strand_id
1 'polypeptide(L)'
;NMGVALQDQGKLEEAKGTYNKALSIKPDYAEPHRHLSTLTKYIFNDPQISVVEDLLQLEKLNDSDRSHLHYTYSKMQEDLGNLSAAFDSYIAGGVLRQKLLEYEFSQDEHLFGRIKQTAPQLKNVALNVTNEPISYTPIFILGMPRSGTTLVEQIVSSHSEITGAGELAYVSQFGGQLALGIPGSTVEAVSVFRDGYLGELSKRAKGQAFITDKMPQNFRYIALICAAFPEAKIVHVQRSAEAICWSNFKHCFASKGLG
;
A
#
# COMPACT_ATOMS: atom_id res chain seq x y z
N ASN A 1 5.35 13.33 9.16
CA ASN A 1 4.08 13.82 9.67
C ASN A 1 3.70 13.06 10.95
N MET A 2 3.65 13.77 12.13
CA MET A 2 3.48 13.14 13.46
C MET A 2 2.13 12.39 13.57
N GLY A 3 1.04 12.97 13.06
CA GLY A 3 -0.29 12.32 13.14
C GLY A 3 -0.35 10.99 12.40
N VAL A 4 0.28 10.89 11.22
CA VAL A 4 0.37 9.63 10.46
C VAL A 4 1.17 8.59 11.23
N ALA A 5 2.34 8.95 11.77
CA ALA A 5 3.15 8.03 12.56
C ALA A 5 2.42 7.50 13.82
N LEU A 6 1.62 8.33 14.47
CA LEU A 6 0.77 7.92 15.60
C LEU A 6 -0.34 6.97 15.16
N GLN A 7 -0.94 7.24 14.00
CA GLN A 7 -1.97 6.37 13.41
C GLN A 7 -1.39 4.99 13.06
N ASP A 8 -0.19 4.94 12.47
CA ASP A 8 0.53 3.71 12.14
C ASP A 8 0.91 2.89 13.40
N GLN A 9 1.10 3.57 14.53
CA GLN A 9 1.32 2.93 15.84
C GLN A 9 0.02 2.51 16.53
N GLY A 10 -1.15 2.73 15.94
CA GLY A 10 -2.45 2.44 16.54
C GLY A 10 -2.89 3.46 17.62
N LYS A 11 -2.14 4.55 17.83
CA LYS A 11 -2.44 5.62 18.81
C LYS A 11 -3.46 6.61 18.24
N LEU A 12 -4.68 6.12 17.98
CA LEU A 12 -5.68 6.84 17.18
C LEU A 12 -6.14 8.14 17.83
N GLU A 13 -6.31 8.19 19.16
CA GLU A 13 -6.75 9.41 19.85
C GLU A 13 -5.64 10.48 19.87
N GLU A 14 -4.37 10.08 20.02
CA GLU A 14 -3.23 11.00 19.91
C GLU A 14 -3.10 11.55 18.47
N ALA A 15 -3.35 10.71 17.47
CA ALA A 15 -3.37 11.11 16.07
C ALA A 15 -4.48 12.14 15.81
N LYS A 16 -5.71 11.90 16.28
CA LYS A 16 -6.83 12.87 16.20
C LYS A 16 -6.48 14.20 16.85
N GLY A 17 -5.92 14.16 18.07
CA GLY A 17 -5.47 15.37 18.78
C GLY A 17 -4.44 16.17 17.96
N THR A 18 -3.53 15.47 17.28
CA THR A 18 -2.51 16.08 16.42
C THR A 18 -3.12 16.75 15.19
N TYR A 19 -4.09 16.09 14.53
CA TYR A 19 -4.78 16.68 13.37
C TYR A 19 -5.64 17.88 13.78
N ASN A 20 -6.39 17.79 14.89
CA ASN A 20 -7.17 18.92 15.43
C ASN A 20 -6.29 20.12 15.78
N LYS A 21 -5.09 19.88 16.37
CA LYS A 21 -4.14 20.95 16.62
C LYS A 21 -3.62 21.60 15.34
N ALA A 22 -3.38 20.82 14.28
CA ALA A 22 -2.99 21.35 12.99
C ALA A 22 -4.11 22.23 12.41
N LEU A 23 -5.38 21.79 12.49
CA LEU A 23 -6.55 22.53 12.01
C LEU A 23 -6.86 23.78 12.85
N SER A 24 -6.54 23.79 14.14
CA SER A 24 -6.67 25.01 14.96
C SER A 24 -5.67 26.10 14.58
N ILE A 25 -4.51 25.72 14.02
CA ILE A 25 -3.47 26.65 13.53
C ILE A 25 -3.76 27.08 12.09
N LYS A 26 -4.18 26.13 11.25
CA LYS A 26 -4.49 26.35 9.83
C LYS A 26 -5.79 25.62 9.46
N PRO A 27 -6.97 26.31 9.61
CA PRO A 27 -8.26 25.68 9.37
C PRO A 27 -8.52 25.21 7.93
N ASP A 28 -7.83 25.80 6.96
CA ASP A 28 -7.90 25.46 5.54
C ASP A 28 -6.89 24.39 5.09
N TYR A 29 -6.23 23.71 6.04
CA TYR A 29 -5.24 22.67 5.71
C TYR A 29 -5.96 21.36 5.33
N ALA A 30 -6.10 21.08 4.05
CA ALA A 30 -6.92 20.00 3.50
C ALA A 30 -6.46 18.59 3.91
N GLU A 31 -5.14 18.33 3.97
CA GLU A 31 -4.62 17.00 4.30
C GLU A 31 -4.97 16.53 5.72
N PRO A 32 -4.84 17.33 6.80
CA PRO A 32 -5.33 16.96 8.12
C PRO A 32 -6.84 16.69 8.18
N HIS A 33 -7.68 17.43 7.43
CA HIS A 33 -9.10 17.12 7.33
C HIS A 33 -9.33 15.71 6.80
N ARG A 34 -8.59 15.31 5.75
CA ARG A 34 -8.68 13.96 5.19
C ARG A 34 -8.22 12.89 6.19
N HIS A 35 -7.10 13.08 6.86
CA HIS A 35 -6.64 12.11 7.86
C HIS A 35 -7.61 12.01 9.05
N LEU A 36 -8.11 13.13 9.54
CA LEU A 36 -9.09 13.15 10.63
C LEU A 36 -10.38 12.42 10.23
N SER A 37 -10.84 12.58 8.98
CA SER A 37 -12.07 11.93 8.50
C SER A 37 -11.97 10.39 8.51
N THR A 38 -10.77 9.82 8.33
CA THR A 38 -10.59 8.35 8.41
C THR A 38 -10.70 7.82 9.84
N LEU A 39 -10.55 8.68 10.84
CA LEU A 39 -10.60 8.34 12.27
C LEU A 39 -11.92 8.76 12.93
N THR A 40 -12.79 9.43 12.19
CA THR A 40 -14.04 9.99 12.72
C THR A 40 -15.24 9.29 12.08
N LYS A 41 -16.28 9.07 12.87
CA LYS A 41 -17.61 8.70 12.40
C LYS A 41 -18.50 9.94 12.48
N TYR A 42 -18.90 10.44 11.32
CA TYR A 42 -19.69 11.67 11.22
C TYR A 42 -21.17 11.43 11.50
N ILE A 43 -21.80 12.42 12.12
CA ILE A 43 -23.25 12.47 12.38
C ILE A 43 -23.83 13.77 11.79
N PHE A 44 -25.12 13.82 11.66
CA PHE A 44 -25.81 14.99 11.17
C PHE A 44 -25.47 16.23 12.03
N ASN A 45 -25.22 17.38 11.39
CA ASN A 45 -24.78 18.63 12.00
C ASN A 45 -23.37 18.63 12.64
N ASP A 46 -22.49 17.70 12.29
CA ASP A 46 -21.09 17.79 12.70
C ASP A 46 -20.47 19.08 12.12
N PRO A 47 -19.87 19.94 12.98
CA PRO A 47 -19.37 21.26 12.52
C PRO A 47 -18.25 21.15 11.45
N GLN A 48 -17.53 20.05 11.38
CA GLN A 48 -16.49 19.87 10.37
C GLN A 48 -17.09 19.75 8.96
N ILE A 49 -18.34 19.32 8.82
CA ILE A 49 -19.00 19.16 7.52
C ILE A 49 -19.13 20.53 6.83
N SER A 50 -19.70 21.53 7.51
CA SER A 50 -19.85 22.88 6.96
C SER A 50 -18.49 23.52 6.63
N VAL A 51 -17.48 23.30 7.47
CA VAL A 51 -16.12 23.80 7.18
C VAL A 51 -15.57 23.20 5.88
N VAL A 52 -15.75 21.90 5.65
CA VAL A 52 -15.26 21.24 4.42
C VAL A 52 -16.08 21.68 3.21
N GLU A 53 -17.40 21.87 3.35
CA GLU A 53 -18.27 22.40 2.30
C GLU A 53 -17.83 23.81 1.88
N ASP A 54 -17.60 24.71 2.83
CA ASP A 54 -17.13 26.07 2.57
C ASP A 54 -15.75 26.07 1.89
N LEU A 55 -14.83 25.22 2.34
CA LEU A 55 -13.51 25.11 1.72
C LEU A 55 -13.59 24.63 0.27
N LEU A 56 -14.48 23.70 -0.05
CA LEU A 56 -14.68 23.22 -1.42
C LEU A 56 -15.23 24.30 -2.38
N GLN A 57 -15.90 25.35 -1.86
CA GLN A 57 -16.39 26.47 -2.65
C GLN A 57 -15.31 27.52 -2.98
N LEU A 58 -14.12 27.43 -2.39
CA LEU A 58 -13.06 28.40 -2.64
C LEU A 58 -12.56 28.30 -4.09
N GLU A 59 -12.60 29.42 -4.83
CA GLU A 59 -12.17 29.47 -6.23
C GLU A 59 -10.68 29.16 -6.41
N LYS A 60 -9.83 29.60 -5.47
CA LYS A 60 -8.37 29.49 -5.54
C LYS A 60 -7.79 28.24 -4.85
N LEU A 61 -8.59 27.20 -4.66
CA LEU A 61 -8.12 25.96 -4.10
C LEU A 61 -7.32 25.18 -5.14
N ASN A 62 -6.09 24.78 -4.82
CA ASN A 62 -5.27 23.95 -5.73
C ASN A 62 -5.81 22.53 -5.85
N ASP A 63 -5.44 21.81 -6.92
CA ASP A 63 -5.95 20.46 -7.23
C ASP A 63 -5.65 19.45 -6.12
N SER A 64 -4.51 19.55 -5.43
CA SER A 64 -4.15 18.64 -4.34
C SER A 64 -5.06 18.81 -3.13
N ASP A 65 -5.24 20.05 -2.67
CA ASP A 65 -6.11 20.34 -1.53
C ASP A 65 -7.56 20.04 -1.87
N ARG A 66 -8.01 20.36 -3.08
CA ARG A 66 -9.35 20.03 -3.58
C ARG A 66 -9.57 18.52 -3.58
N SER A 67 -8.59 17.73 -4.03
CA SER A 67 -8.68 16.27 -3.98
C SER A 67 -8.83 15.75 -2.54
N HIS A 68 -7.99 16.22 -1.60
CA HIS A 68 -8.10 15.83 -0.19
C HIS A 68 -9.47 16.16 0.41
N LEU A 69 -10.00 17.35 0.13
CA LEU A 69 -11.33 17.77 0.63
C LEU A 69 -12.46 16.93 0.01
N HIS A 70 -12.37 16.57 -1.26
CA HIS A 70 -13.34 15.67 -1.88
C HIS A 70 -13.37 14.30 -1.21
N TYR A 71 -12.19 13.68 -0.94
CA TYR A 71 -12.14 12.43 -0.18
C TYR A 71 -12.68 12.58 1.25
N THR A 72 -12.44 13.72 1.89
CA THR A 72 -12.99 14.04 3.21
C THR A 72 -14.53 14.12 3.15
N TYR A 73 -15.06 14.91 2.23
CA TYR A 73 -16.51 15.11 2.05
C TYR A 73 -17.22 13.81 1.68
N SER A 74 -16.62 13.00 0.80
CA SER A 74 -17.14 11.68 0.45
C SER A 74 -17.35 10.80 1.68
N LYS A 75 -16.34 10.74 2.57
CA LYS A 75 -16.43 9.99 3.82
C LYS A 75 -17.53 10.52 4.75
N MET A 76 -17.67 11.83 4.84
CA MET A 76 -18.76 12.49 5.60
C MET A 76 -20.12 12.08 5.06
N GLN A 77 -20.33 12.20 3.74
CA GLN A 77 -21.59 11.85 3.09
C GLN A 77 -21.91 10.35 3.18
N GLU A 78 -20.89 9.49 3.07
CA GLU A 78 -21.06 8.04 3.28
C GLU A 78 -21.53 7.73 4.70
N ASP A 79 -20.97 8.39 5.72
CA ASP A 79 -21.37 8.20 7.11
C ASP A 79 -22.79 8.69 7.40
N LEU A 80 -23.25 9.71 6.69
CA LEU A 80 -24.61 10.23 6.75
C LEU A 80 -25.63 9.40 5.94
N GLY A 81 -25.16 8.41 5.16
CA GLY A 81 -26.00 7.60 4.27
C GLY A 81 -26.33 8.24 2.92
N ASN A 82 -25.76 9.40 2.59
CA ASN A 82 -25.95 10.12 1.33
C ASN A 82 -25.03 9.53 0.24
N LEU A 83 -25.29 8.27 -0.16
CA LEU A 83 -24.36 7.49 -1.00
C LEU A 83 -24.13 8.11 -2.38
N SER A 84 -25.13 8.77 -3.00
CA SER A 84 -24.93 9.44 -4.29
C SER A 84 -23.93 10.59 -4.18
N ALA A 85 -24.10 11.49 -3.22
CA ALA A 85 -23.19 12.61 -2.99
C ALA A 85 -21.78 12.14 -2.62
N ALA A 86 -21.68 11.05 -1.84
CA ALA A 86 -20.41 10.42 -1.51
C ALA A 86 -19.71 9.92 -2.79
N PHE A 87 -20.43 9.21 -3.66
CA PHE A 87 -19.88 8.64 -4.89
C PHE A 87 -19.40 9.74 -5.85
N ASP A 88 -20.24 10.77 -6.11
CA ASP A 88 -19.88 11.88 -6.98
C ASP A 88 -18.61 12.60 -6.49
N SER A 89 -18.50 12.78 -5.19
CA SER A 89 -17.32 13.41 -4.59
C SER A 89 -16.08 12.51 -4.63
N TYR A 90 -16.22 11.19 -4.47
CA TYR A 90 -15.11 10.26 -4.73
C TYR A 90 -14.61 10.33 -6.16
N ILE A 91 -15.50 10.41 -7.15
CA ILE A 91 -15.14 10.61 -8.56
C ILE A 91 -14.35 11.91 -8.71
N ALA A 92 -14.87 13.03 -8.20
CA ALA A 92 -14.21 14.32 -8.33
C ALA A 92 -12.80 14.32 -7.70
N GLY A 93 -12.66 13.77 -6.50
CA GLY A 93 -11.36 13.61 -5.82
C GLY A 93 -10.40 12.70 -6.56
N GLY A 94 -10.91 11.58 -7.11
CA GLY A 94 -10.13 10.59 -7.88
C GLY A 94 -9.61 11.15 -9.20
N VAL A 95 -10.43 11.90 -9.95
CA VAL A 95 -10.02 12.56 -11.22
C VAL A 95 -8.88 13.55 -10.96
N LEU A 96 -8.99 14.37 -9.91
CA LEU A 96 -7.92 15.27 -9.52
C LEU A 96 -6.65 14.51 -9.13
N ARG A 97 -6.81 13.42 -8.39
CA ARG A 97 -5.68 12.57 -7.97
C ARG A 97 -4.99 11.91 -9.15
N GLN A 98 -5.75 11.36 -10.10
CA GLN A 98 -5.21 10.81 -11.33
C GLN A 98 -4.40 11.82 -12.12
N LYS A 99 -4.90 13.06 -12.26
CA LYS A 99 -4.20 14.18 -12.89
C LYS A 99 -2.90 14.52 -12.18
N LEU A 100 -2.93 14.66 -10.85
CA LEU A 100 -1.73 14.98 -10.05
C LEU A 100 -0.67 13.91 -10.11
N LEU A 101 -1.07 12.66 -10.21
CA LEU A 101 -0.17 11.52 -10.34
C LEU A 101 0.27 11.29 -11.80
N GLU A 102 -0.29 12.01 -12.78
CA GLU A 102 -0.07 11.75 -14.21
C GLU A 102 -0.23 10.26 -14.54
N TYR A 103 -1.26 9.63 -13.94
CA TYR A 103 -1.51 8.20 -14.11
C TYR A 103 -2.32 7.93 -15.36
N GLU A 104 -1.85 6.98 -16.15
CA GLU A 104 -2.55 6.42 -17.30
C GLU A 104 -2.54 4.90 -17.23
N PHE A 105 -3.64 4.27 -17.56
CA PHE A 105 -3.82 2.82 -17.54
C PHE A 105 -2.79 2.08 -18.42
N SER A 106 -2.38 2.69 -19.54
CA SER A 106 -1.34 2.16 -20.42
C SER A 106 0.00 1.91 -19.71
N GLN A 107 0.29 2.64 -18.62
CA GLN A 107 1.50 2.42 -17.81
C GLN A 107 1.45 1.04 -17.14
N ASP A 108 0.29 0.64 -16.60
CA ASP A 108 0.11 -0.68 -16.00
C ASP A 108 0.08 -1.79 -17.08
N GLU A 109 -0.55 -1.54 -18.24
CA GLU A 109 -0.51 -2.51 -19.34
C GLU A 109 0.92 -2.82 -19.78
N HIS A 110 1.75 -1.79 -19.94
CA HIS A 110 3.18 -1.96 -20.25
C HIS A 110 3.94 -2.68 -19.16
N LEU A 111 3.71 -2.31 -17.88
CA LEU A 111 4.34 -2.95 -16.73
C LEU A 111 4.03 -4.46 -16.70
N PHE A 112 2.74 -4.83 -16.77
CA PHE A 112 2.33 -6.22 -16.74
C PHE A 112 2.75 -6.99 -17.99
N GLY A 113 2.80 -6.31 -19.14
CA GLY A 113 3.35 -6.87 -20.37
C GLY A 113 4.80 -7.31 -20.20
N ARG A 114 5.63 -6.46 -19.62
CA ARG A 114 7.04 -6.75 -19.32
C ARG A 114 7.20 -7.87 -18.29
N ILE A 115 6.45 -7.83 -17.20
CA ILE A 115 6.44 -8.89 -16.18
C ILE A 115 6.14 -10.26 -16.82
N LYS A 116 5.11 -10.33 -17.65
CA LYS A 116 4.73 -11.58 -18.37
C LYS A 116 5.84 -12.07 -19.30
N GLN A 117 6.54 -11.17 -20.00
CA GLN A 117 7.65 -11.52 -20.90
C GLN A 117 8.87 -12.01 -20.13
N THR A 118 9.15 -11.45 -18.94
CA THR A 118 10.33 -11.78 -18.14
C THR A 118 10.14 -13.05 -17.31
N ALA A 119 8.92 -13.36 -16.90
CA ALA A 119 8.63 -14.49 -16.01
C ALA A 119 9.20 -15.86 -16.49
N PRO A 120 9.09 -16.25 -17.79
CA PRO A 120 9.72 -17.50 -18.28
C PRO A 120 11.24 -17.46 -18.20
N GLN A 121 11.87 -16.30 -18.41
CA GLN A 121 13.33 -16.14 -18.33
C GLN A 121 13.81 -16.34 -16.89
N LEU A 122 13.14 -15.73 -15.91
CA LEU A 122 13.43 -15.90 -14.49
C LEU A 122 13.28 -17.36 -14.04
N LYS A 123 12.27 -18.07 -14.54
CA LYS A 123 12.10 -19.50 -14.27
C LYS A 123 13.30 -20.33 -14.71
N ASN A 124 13.91 -19.98 -15.85
CA ASN A 124 15.06 -20.72 -16.40
C ASN A 124 16.36 -20.47 -15.62
N VAL A 125 16.44 -19.40 -14.85
CA VAL A 125 17.60 -19.02 -14.03
C VAL A 125 17.32 -19.14 -12.52
N ALA A 126 16.30 -19.91 -12.14
CA ALA A 126 15.94 -20.14 -10.75
C ALA A 126 17.10 -20.78 -9.99
N LEU A 127 17.36 -20.29 -8.78
CA LEU A 127 18.43 -20.78 -7.93
C LEU A 127 18.10 -22.18 -7.37
N ASN A 128 19.13 -23.00 -7.24
CA ASN A 128 19.06 -24.25 -6.50
C ASN A 128 19.78 -24.08 -5.16
N VAL A 129 19.05 -23.85 -4.10
CA VAL A 129 19.58 -23.52 -2.76
C VAL A 129 19.49 -24.67 -1.78
N THR A 130 19.41 -25.92 -2.26
CA THR A 130 19.21 -27.11 -1.41
C THR A 130 20.29 -27.32 -0.35
N ASN A 131 21.44 -26.64 -0.44
CA ASN A 131 22.58 -26.82 0.45
C ASN A 131 22.98 -25.55 1.23
N GLU A 132 22.25 -24.46 1.13
CA GLU A 132 22.55 -23.24 1.89
C GLU A 132 21.65 -23.16 3.13
N PRO A 133 22.20 -23.33 4.36
CA PRO A 133 21.43 -23.19 5.56
C PRO A 133 21.09 -21.70 5.76
N ILE A 134 19.84 -21.34 5.52
CA ILE A 134 19.31 -20.05 6.00
C ILE A 134 18.75 -20.23 7.41
N SER A 135 19.02 -19.22 8.26
CA SER A 135 18.58 -19.26 9.66
C SER A 135 17.07 -19.11 9.83
N TYR A 136 16.36 -18.70 8.76
CA TYR A 136 14.92 -18.45 8.75
C TYR A 136 14.37 -18.57 7.33
N THR A 137 13.10 -18.91 7.21
CA THR A 137 12.38 -19.01 5.93
C THR A 137 11.51 -17.76 5.72
N PRO A 138 11.66 -17.04 4.61
CA PRO A 138 10.75 -15.92 4.26
C PRO A 138 9.32 -16.42 3.98
N ILE A 139 8.33 -15.67 4.48
CA ILE A 139 6.91 -15.85 4.13
C ILE A 139 6.44 -14.56 3.45
N PHE A 140 6.24 -14.61 2.14
CA PHE A 140 5.70 -13.47 1.39
C PHE A 140 4.18 -13.46 1.46
N ILE A 141 3.60 -12.44 2.08
CA ILE A 141 2.15 -12.21 2.12
C ILE A 141 1.81 -11.09 1.15
N LEU A 142 1.12 -11.44 0.07
CA LEU A 142 0.89 -10.57 -1.06
C LEU A 142 -0.56 -10.67 -1.59
N GLY A 143 -0.95 -9.74 -2.42
CA GLY A 143 -2.28 -9.65 -3.03
C GLY A 143 -2.59 -8.22 -3.42
N MET A 144 -3.77 -7.97 -3.96
CA MET A 144 -4.17 -6.59 -4.26
C MET A 144 -4.20 -5.75 -2.97
N PRO A 145 -3.80 -4.47 -3.01
CA PRO A 145 -4.05 -3.56 -1.90
C PRO A 145 -5.51 -3.64 -1.45
N ARG A 146 -5.76 -3.55 -0.16
CA ARG A 146 -7.11 -3.67 0.46
C ARG A 146 -7.73 -5.06 0.42
N SER A 147 -6.97 -6.11 0.09
CA SER A 147 -7.46 -7.51 0.16
C SER A 147 -7.48 -8.12 1.56
N GLY A 148 -6.84 -7.48 2.56
CA GLY A 148 -6.77 -7.99 3.93
C GLY A 148 -5.40 -8.57 4.32
N THR A 149 -4.35 -8.31 3.56
CA THR A 149 -2.98 -8.81 3.80
C THR A 149 -2.46 -8.49 5.20
N THR A 150 -2.78 -7.31 5.76
CA THR A 150 -2.38 -6.93 7.13
C THR A 150 -3.01 -7.84 8.18
N LEU A 151 -4.31 -8.15 8.05
CA LEU A 151 -4.98 -9.07 8.98
C LEU A 151 -4.37 -10.47 8.89
N VAL A 152 -4.11 -10.95 7.68
CA VAL A 152 -3.48 -12.26 7.46
C VAL A 152 -2.09 -12.29 8.09
N GLU A 153 -1.28 -11.23 7.93
CA GLU A 153 0.02 -11.15 8.60
C GLU A 153 -0.10 -11.21 10.11
N GLN A 154 -1.03 -10.46 10.72
CA GLN A 154 -1.24 -10.46 12.17
C GLN A 154 -1.63 -11.84 12.68
N ILE A 155 -2.51 -12.56 11.95
CA ILE A 155 -2.88 -13.94 12.28
C ILE A 155 -1.65 -14.86 12.21
N VAL A 156 -0.89 -14.81 11.13
CA VAL A 156 0.28 -15.66 10.91
C VAL A 156 1.37 -15.37 11.93
N SER A 157 1.67 -14.08 12.19
CA SER A 157 2.70 -13.65 13.13
C SER A 157 2.30 -13.76 14.61
N SER A 158 1.07 -14.17 14.91
CA SER A 158 0.69 -14.56 16.28
C SER A 158 1.33 -15.88 16.73
N HIS A 159 1.88 -16.66 15.80
CA HIS A 159 2.61 -17.88 16.11
C HIS A 159 4.01 -17.58 16.63
N SER A 160 4.45 -18.29 17.68
CA SER A 160 5.74 -18.05 18.36
C SER A 160 6.99 -18.18 17.47
N GLU A 161 6.92 -19.02 16.43
CA GLU A 161 8.00 -19.26 15.48
C GLU A 161 8.05 -18.27 14.31
N ILE A 162 7.20 -17.25 14.30
CA ILE A 162 7.06 -16.33 13.17
C ILE A 162 7.26 -14.87 13.62
N THR A 163 8.18 -14.17 12.99
CA THR A 163 8.37 -12.72 13.16
C THR A 163 7.57 -11.99 12.08
N GLY A 164 6.64 -11.11 12.48
CA GLY A 164 6.01 -10.14 11.59
C GLY A 164 6.94 -8.98 11.29
N ALA A 165 7.33 -8.78 10.01
CA ALA A 165 8.20 -7.68 9.62
C ALA A 165 7.47 -6.53 8.90
N GLY A 166 6.19 -6.68 8.61
CA GLY A 166 5.37 -5.65 7.98
C GLY A 166 5.68 -5.46 6.49
N GLU A 167 5.47 -4.25 6.00
CA GLU A 167 5.71 -3.90 4.59
C GLU A 167 7.18 -3.57 4.36
N LEU A 168 7.85 -4.45 3.57
CA LEU A 168 9.25 -4.30 3.23
C LEU A 168 9.38 -3.93 1.74
N ALA A 169 10.08 -2.81 1.46
CA ALA A 169 10.34 -2.39 0.09
C ALA A 169 11.50 -3.17 -0.58
N TYR A 170 12.03 -4.20 0.07
CA TYR A 170 13.28 -4.83 -0.34
C TYR A 170 13.17 -5.55 -1.69
N VAL A 171 12.04 -6.22 -1.98
CA VAL A 171 11.84 -6.89 -3.28
C VAL A 171 11.87 -5.86 -4.41
N SER A 172 11.15 -4.75 -4.29
CA SER A 172 11.15 -3.69 -5.30
C SER A 172 12.50 -2.96 -5.39
N GLN A 173 13.14 -2.74 -4.26
CA GLN A 173 14.42 -2.01 -4.16
C GLN A 173 15.56 -2.79 -4.84
N PHE A 174 15.71 -4.07 -4.55
CA PHE A 174 16.81 -4.89 -5.06
C PHE A 174 16.47 -5.62 -6.36
N GLY A 175 15.19 -5.95 -6.60
CA GLY A 175 14.75 -6.79 -7.70
C GLY A 175 13.83 -6.13 -8.71
N GLY A 176 13.39 -4.88 -8.48
CA GLY A 176 12.38 -4.23 -9.33
C GLY A 176 12.75 -4.16 -10.80
N GLN A 177 13.99 -3.79 -11.13
CA GLN A 177 14.48 -3.77 -12.50
C GLN A 177 14.66 -5.17 -13.08
N LEU A 178 15.17 -6.10 -12.29
CA LEU A 178 15.38 -7.49 -12.70
C LEU A 178 14.05 -8.19 -13.05
N ALA A 179 12.99 -7.93 -12.29
CA ALA A 179 11.64 -8.43 -12.58
C ALA A 179 11.08 -7.92 -13.93
N LEU A 180 11.63 -6.81 -14.44
CA LEU A 180 11.33 -6.23 -15.75
C LEU A 180 12.34 -6.63 -16.84
N GLY A 181 13.29 -7.54 -16.53
CA GLY A 181 14.30 -8.01 -17.46
C GLY A 181 15.45 -7.01 -17.71
N ILE A 182 15.78 -6.18 -16.74
CA ILE A 182 16.87 -5.21 -16.83
C ILE A 182 17.90 -5.49 -15.72
N PRO A 183 19.17 -5.70 -16.04
CA PRO A 183 19.83 -5.72 -17.36
C PRO A 183 19.64 -7.03 -18.14
N GLY A 184 18.98 -8.01 -17.60
CA GLY A 184 18.72 -9.34 -18.15
C GLY A 184 18.62 -10.38 -17.04
N SER A 185 17.89 -11.47 -17.28
CA SER A 185 17.67 -12.53 -16.30
C SER A 185 18.85 -13.52 -16.35
N THR A 186 19.78 -13.40 -15.41
CA THR A 186 20.90 -14.34 -15.23
C THR A 186 20.90 -14.92 -13.82
N VAL A 187 21.55 -16.05 -13.64
CA VAL A 187 21.71 -16.70 -12.31
C VAL A 187 22.41 -15.75 -11.33
N GLU A 188 23.44 -15.05 -11.79
CA GLU A 188 24.21 -14.10 -10.99
C GLU A 188 23.32 -12.91 -10.54
N ALA A 189 22.49 -12.37 -11.44
CA ALA A 189 21.59 -11.27 -11.10
C ALA A 189 20.53 -11.69 -10.06
N VAL A 190 20.01 -12.92 -10.19
CA VAL A 190 19.07 -13.49 -9.22
C VAL A 190 19.76 -13.76 -7.86
N SER A 191 21.02 -14.21 -7.86
CA SER A 191 21.81 -14.40 -6.64
C SER A 191 22.07 -13.07 -5.93
N VAL A 192 22.50 -12.04 -6.66
CA VAL A 192 22.74 -10.70 -6.08
C VAL A 192 21.46 -10.13 -5.48
N PHE A 193 20.33 -10.31 -6.15
CA PHE A 193 19.02 -9.91 -5.59
C PHE A 193 18.73 -10.66 -4.28
N ARG A 194 18.90 -11.99 -4.26
CA ARG A 194 18.70 -12.83 -3.07
C ARG A 194 19.57 -12.36 -1.91
N ASP A 195 20.87 -12.17 -2.16
CA ASP A 195 21.83 -11.77 -1.11
C ASP A 195 21.49 -10.40 -0.53
N GLY A 196 21.16 -9.43 -1.37
CA GLY A 196 20.74 -8.10 -0.94
C GLY A 196 19.46 -8.15 -0.09
N TYR A 197 18.46 -8.91 -0.54
CA TYR A 197 17.21 -9.09 0.18
C TYR A 197 17.42 -9.77 1.54
N LEU A 198 18.12 -10.90 1.58
CA LEU A 198 18.38 -11.65 2.82
C LEU A 198 19.25 -10.84 3.79
N GLY A 199 20.22 -10.07 3.29
CA GLY A 199 21.04 -9.17 4.10
C GLY A 199 20.21 -8.12 4.85
N GLU A 200 19.18 -7.56 4.21
CA GLU A 200 18.26 -6.62 4.88
C GLU A 200 17.24 -7.33 5.79
N LEU A 201 16.72 -8.48 5.33
CA LEU A 201 15.75 -9.24 6.11
C LEU A 201 16.35 -9.76 7.41
N SER A 202 17.64 -10.14 7.41
CA SER A 202 18.38 -10.63 8.59
C SER A 202 18.36 -9.63 9.75
N LYS A 203 18.32 -8.32 9.48
CA LYS A 203 18.25 -7.26 10.48
C LYS A 203 16.90 -7.25 11.22
N ARG A 204 15.88 -7.92 10.69
CA ARG A 204 14.56 -8.10 11.29
C ARG A 204 14.42 -9.42 12.07
N ALA A 205 15.36 -10.33 11.90
CA ALA A 205 15.37 -11.64 12.58
C ALA A 205 15.46 -11.46 14.10
N LYS A 206 14.64 -12.22 14.82
CA LYS A 206 14.61 -12.25 16.29
C LYS A 206 14.82 -13.68 16.82
N GLY A 207 15.38 -14.56 15.98
CA GLY A 207 15.63 -15.95 16.33
C GLY A 207 14.53 -16.95 15.95
N GLN A 208 13.41 -16.47 15.35
CA GLN A 208 12.32 -17.35 14.88
C GLN A 208 12.67 -18.03 13.56
N ALA A 209 12.03 -19.19 13.32
CA ALA A 209 12.23 -19.99 12.10
C ALA A 209 11.68 -19.32 10.83
N PHE A 210 10.74 -18.39 10.96
CA PHE A 210 10.09 -17.74 9.85
C PHE A 210 10.01 -16.22 10.04
N ILE A 211 10.08 -15.47 8.92
CA ILE A 211 9.91 -14.01 8.91
C ILE A 211 8.92 -13.65 7.79
N THR A 212 7.88 -12.88 8.11
CA THR A 212 6.96 -12.39 7.07
C THR A 212 7.52 -11.16 6.37
N ASP A 213 7.25 -11.06 5.06
CA ASP A 213 7.29 -9.83 4.27
C ASP A 213 5.87 -9.64 3.72
N LYS A 214 5.11 -8.74 4.37
CA LYS A 214 3.76 -8.44 3.95
C LYS A 214 3.75 -7.16 3.12
N MET A 215 4.12 -7.28 1.87
CA MET A 215 4.01 -6.21 0.88
C MET A 215 2.96 -6.63 -0.16
N PRO A 216 1.75 -6.02 -0.14
CA PRO A 216 0.69 -6.40 -1.08
C PRO A 216 1.18 -6.43 -2.52
N GLN A 217 1.92 -5.42 -2.95
CA GLN A 217 2.39 -5.27 -4.32
C GLN A 217 3.46 -6.27 -4.76
N ASN A 218 3.99 -7.11 -3.86
CA ASN A 218 4.94 -8.17 -4.20
C ASN A 218 4.36 -9.20 -5.19
N PHE A 219 3.04 -9.21 -5.44
CA PHE A 219 2.48 -10.04 -6.51
C PHE A 219 3.05 -9.72 -7.90
N ARG A 220 3.54 -8.50 -8.13
CA ARG A 220 4.24 -8.13 -9.37
C ARG A 220 5.57 -8.87 -9.54
N TYR A 221 6.14 -9.35 -8.46
CA TYR A 221 7.48 -9.94 -8.40
C TYR A 221 7.47 -11.44 -8.14
N ILE A 222 6.33 -12.13 -8.23
CA ILE A 222 6.19 -13.56 -7.91
C ILE A 222 7.23 -14.41 -8.69
N ALA A 223 7.41 -14.15 -9.99
CA ALA A 223 8.37 -14.92 -10.80
C ALA A 223 9.81 -14.76 -10.27
N LEU A 224 10.20 -13.56 -9.87
CA LEU A 224 11.51 -13.29 -9.29
C LEU A 224 11.65 -13.89 -7.89
N ILE A 225 10.60 -13.76 -7.06
CA ILE A 225 10.57 -14.36 -5.71
C ILE A 225 10.74 -15.88 -5.82
N CYS A 226 9.99 -16.55 -6.70
CA CYS A 226 10.10 -17.98 -6.91
C CYS A 226 11.48 -18.40 -7.45
N ALA A 227 12.11 -17.57 -8.29
CA ALA A 227 13.43 -17.85 -8.83
C ALA A 227 14.54 -17.69 -7.78
N ALA A 228 14.42 -16.70 -6.90
CA ALA A 228 15.45 -16.38 -5.91
C ALA A 228 15.29 -17.13 -4.58
N PHE A 229 14.06 -17.48 -4.20
CA PHE A 229 13.73 -18.08 -2.90
C PHE A 229 12.87 -19.34 -3.07
N PRO A 230 13.42 -20.43 -3.60
CA PRO A 230 12.66 -21.68 -3.78
C PRO A 230 12.15 -22.28 -2.46
N GLU A 231 12.77 -21.96 -1.32
CA GLU A 231 12.36 -22.35 0.02
C GLU A 231 11.21 -21.51 0.59
N ALA A 232 11.00 -20.30 0.08
CA ALA A 232 10.04 -19.35 0.62
C ALA A 232 8.60 -19.89 0.57
N LYS A 233 7.77 -19.36 1.48
CA LYS A 233 6.32 -19.58 1.45
C LYS A 233 5.65 -18.35 0.87
N ILE A 234 4.65 -18.56 0.01
CA ILE A 234 3.85 -17.47 -0.58
C ILE A 234 2.40 -17.63 -0.15
N VAL A 235 1.88 -16.61 0.49
CA VAL A 235 0.47 -16.50 0.89
C VAL A 235 -0.18 -15.44 0.02
N HIS A 236 -0.98 -15.85 -0.97
CA HIS A 236 -1.73 -14.95 -1.82
C HIS A 236 -3.11 -14.70 -1.24
N VAL A 237 -3.36 -13.46 -0.80
CA VAL A 237 -4.63 -13.05 -0.21
C VAL A 237 -5.57 -12.57 -1.30
N GLN A 238 -6.73 -13.23 -1.41
CA GLN A 238 -7.79 -12.88 -2.37
C GLN A 238 -9.04 -12.38 -1.64
N ARG A 239 -9.73 -11.47 -2.27
CA ARG A 239 -11.04 -10.95 -1.88
C ARG A 239 -11.87 -10.73 -3.14
N SER A 240 -13.21 -10.58 -3.05
CA SER A 240 -14.03 -10.29 -4.24
C SER A 240 -13.54 -9.02 -4.96
N ALA A 241 -13.54 -9.05 -6.28
CA ALA A 241 -13.06 -7.94 -7.11
C ALA A 241 -13.82 -6.64 -6.81
N GLU A 242 -15.14 -6.72 -6.64
CA GLU A 242 -16.00 -5.59 -6.33
C GLU A 242 -15.62 -4.94 -4.99
N ALA A 243 -15.37 -5.76 -3.97
CA ALA A 243 -15.00 -5.26 -2.64
C ALA A 243 -13.59 -4.62 -2.64
N ILE A 244 -12.66 -5.16 -3.45
CA ILE A 244 -11.32 -4.58 -3.63
C ILE A 244 -11.43 -3.26 -4.41
N CYS A 245 -12.11 -3.24 -5.55
CA CYS A 245 -12.29 -2.05 -6.38
C CYS A 245 -12.94 -0.93 -5.57
N TRP A 246 -14.02 -1.23 -4.85
CA TRP A 246 -14.70 -0.26 -4.00
C TRP A 246 -13.80 0.28 -2.89
N SER A 247 -13.03 -0.60 -2.22
CA SER A 247 -12.11 -0.19 -1.15
C SER A 247 -10.96 0.67 -1.67
N ASN A 248 -10.43 0.36 -2.86
CA ASN A 248 -9.38 1.15 -3.50
C ASN A 248 -9.93 2.48 -4.02
N PHE A 249 -11.12 2.50 -4.63
CA PHE A 249 -11.78 3.71 -5.13
C PHE A 249 -11.97 4.77 -4.02
N LYS A 250 -12.27 4.34 -2.80
CA LYS A 250 -12.42 5.23 -1.63
C LYS A 250 -11.09 5.67 -1.01
N HIS A 251 -9.97 5.18 -1.49
CA HIS A 251 -8.67 5.46 -0.88
C HIS A 251 -7.87 6.48 -1.68
N CYS A 252 -7.43 7.56 -0.99
CA CYS A 252 -6.55 8.56 -1.57
C CYS A 252 -5.09 8.06 -1.49
N PHE A 253 -4.64 7.37 -2.53
CA PHE A 253 -3.27 6.88 -2.60
C PHE A 253 -2.24 8.00 -2.76
N ALA A 254 -1.08 7.86 -2.11
CA ALA A 254 -0.04 8.88 -2.12
C ALA A 254 0.84 8.85 -3.36
N SER A 255 0.97 7.70 -4.03
CA SER A 255 1.91 7.48 -5.15
C SER A 255 1.27 6.76 -6.34
N LYS A 256 1.95 6.80 -7.49
CA LYS A 256 1.61 6.00 -8.68
C LYS A 256 1.75 4.50 -8.39
N GLY A 257 0.95 3.73 -9.08
CA GLY A 257 1.10 2.30 -9.18
C GLY A 257 0.26 1.51 -8.18
N LEU A 258 -0.85 0.93 -8.69
CA LEU A 258 -1.85 0.14 -7.96
C LEU A 258 -2.31 0.77 -6.64
N GLY A 259 -2.42 2.05 -6.66
CA GLY A 259 -3.06 2.84 -5.67
C GLY A 259 -3.53 4.08 -6.31
#